data_eecbd6ff59ce413c648e7e63c9ae6975
#
_entry.id   eecbd6ff59ce413c648e7e63c9ae6975
#
_cell.length_a   1.000
_cell.length_b   1.000
_cell.length_c   1.000
_cell.angle_alpha   90.00
_cell.angle_beta   90.00
_cell.angle_gamma   90.00
#
_symmetry.space_group_name_H-M   'P 1'
#
loop_
_entity.id
_entity.type
_entity.pdbx_description
1 polymer ?
#
loop_
_entity_poly.entity_id
_entity_poly.type
_entity_poly.pdbx_seq_one_letter_code
_entity_poly.pdbx_strand_id
1 'polypeptide(L)'
;MAKVALPSNVEAERCVLGSMLMDSAAASTALSSLTEDVFSDVDKRNLLVFKAMEAISSHNGNIDVQTVADTLNNLKMYDDAGGSDYLMELLQSTISPDNIDHYIKIIKDQAVLRAYLIQLQAIQDSYAQGNVPDIGDFLAKSTSDLQEIASKRSVGEFKGAKEIARAVEDQIQKEASSDNKGLTGIDTGY
;
A
#
# COMPACT_ATOMS: atom_id res chain seq x y z
N MET A 1 6.37 -14.33 -23.38
CA MET A 1 6.16 -12.88 -23.21
C MET A 1 7.29 -12.31 -22.37
N ALA A 2 7.77 -11.09 -22.66
CA ALA A 2 8.79 -10.45 -21.82
C ALA A 2 8.21 -10.25 -20.41
N LYS A 3 8.96 -10.66 -19.38
CA LYS A 3 8.58 -10.48 -17.98
C LYS A 3 8.63 -8.98 -17.69
N VAL A 4 7.47 -8.35 -17.58
CA VAL A 4 7.36 -6.93 -17.21
C VAL A 4 7.88 -6.77 -15.78
N ALA A 5 8.80 -5.84 -15.55
CA ALA A 5 9.25 -5.52 -14.21
C ALA A 5 8.05 -4.96 -13.42
N LEU A 6 7.82 -5.52 -12.23
CA LEU A 6 6.73 -5.08 -11.37
C LEU A 6 7.07 -3.71 -10.74
N PRO A 7 6.07 -2.83 -10.56
CA PRO A 7 6.26 -1.51 -9.96
C PRO A 7 6.85 -1.60 -8.55
N SER A 8 7.87 -0.79 -8.29
CA SER A 8 8.55 -0.68 -6.99
C SER A 8 9.24 0.68 -6.86
N ASN A 9 9.45 1.12 -5.64
CA ASN A 9 10.30 2.27 -5.34
C ASN A 9 11.12 1.97 -4.08
N VAL A 10 12.25 1.27 -4.29
CA VAL A 10 13.14 0.82 -3.22
C VAL A 10 13.68 1.99 -2.39
N GLU A 11 13.96 3.13 -3.02
CA GLU A 11 14.42 4.32 -2.30
C GLU A 11 13.35 4.87 -1.35
N ALA A 12 12.09 4.92 -1.77
CA ALA A 12 11.00 5.32 -0.89
C ALA A 12 10.78 4.31 0.25
N GLU A 13 10.92 3.00 -0.02
CA GLU A 13 10.88 1.97 1.03
C GLU A 13 11.98 2.19 2.07
N ARG A 14 13.22 2.48 1.63
CA ARG A 14 14.34 2.79 2.52
C ARG A 14 14.11 4.06 3.33
N CYS A 15 13.59 5.12 2.71
CA CYS A 15 13.26 6.36 3.41
C CYS A 15 12.19 6.15 4.48
N VAL A 16 11.19 5.30 4.25
CA VAL A 16 10.20 4.94 5.28
C VAL A 16 10.88 4.25 6.45
N LEU A 17 11.65 3.19 6.20
CA LEU A 17 12.32 2.42 7.24
C LEU A 17 13.33 3.27 8.03
N GLY A 18 14.10 4.11 7.33
CA GLY A 18 15.04 5.04 7.98
C GLY A 18 14.32 6.09 8.82
N SER A 19 13.18 6.62 8.37
CA SER A 19 12.35 7.54 9.17
C SER A 19 11.83 6.86 10.44
N MET A 20 11.40 5.59 10.34
CA MET A 20 10.95 4.81 11.50
C MET A 20 12.07 4.57 12.54
N LEU A 21 13.32 4.42 12.08
CA LEU A 21 14.50 4.30 12.97
C LEU A 21 14.87 5.61 13.64
N MET A 22 14.56 6.76 13.03
CA MET A 22 14.94 8.09 13.51
C MET A 22 13.91 8.69 14.45
N ASP A 23 12.64 8.40 14.27
CA ASP A 23 11.54 9.05 14.99
C ASP A 23 10.39 8.10 15.31
N SER A 24 9.99 8.09 16.57
CA SER A 24 8.91 7.23 17.08
C SER A 24 7.51 7.60 16.56
N ALA A 25 7.28 8.88 16.26
CA ALA A 25 6.01 9.33 15.66
C ALA A 25 5.92 8.85 14.22
N ALA A 26 7.03 8.92 13.46
CA ALA A 26 7.14 8.36 12.12
C ALA A 26 6.93 6.84 12.14
N ALA A 27 7.53 6.12 13.10
CA ALA A 27 7.34 4.69 13.26
C ALA A 27 5.86 4.34 13.51
N SER A 28 5.19 5.07 14.40
CA SER A 28 3.76 4.89 14.69
C SER A 28 2.88 5.14 13.46
N THR A 29 3.17 6.20 12.70
CA THR A 29 2.46 6.54 11.46
C THR A 29 2.61 5.43 10.42
N ALA A 30 3.83 4.95 10.19
CA ALA A 30 4.10 3.88 9.24
C ALA A 30 3.41 2.58 9.64
N LEU A 31 3.56 2.12 10.89
CA LEU A 31 2.97 0.88 11.38
C LEU A 31 1.45 0.88 11.38
N SER A 32 0.80 2.05 11.56
CA SER A 32 -0.65 2.17 11.45
C SER A 32 -1.16 2.14 10.01
N SER A 33 -0.29 2.44 9.05
CA SER A 33 -0.65 2.68 7.65
C SER A 33 -0.20 1.59 6.70
N LEU A 34 0.84 0.83 7.04
CA LEU A 34 1.51 -0.12 6.16
C LEU A 34 1.32 -1.55 6.63
N THR A 35 1.36 -2.45 5.68
CA THR A 35 1.38 -3.91 5.86
C THR A 35 2.54 -4.50 5.05
N GLU A 36 2.92 -5.74 5.32
CA GLU A 36 4.08 -6.40 4.70
C GLU A 36 4.02 -6.42 3.16
N ASP A 37 2.82 -6.55 2.58
CA ASP A 37 2.58 -6.66 1.14
C ASP A 37 2.88 -5.36 0.35
N VAL A 38 3.07 -4.26 1.06
CA VAL A 38 3.46 -2.98 0.46
C VAL A 38 4.90 -3.00 -0.03
N PHE A 39 5.79 -3.74 0.65
CA PHE A 39 7.20 -3.85 0.27
C PHE A 39 7.39 -4.71 -0.98
N SER A 40 8.35 -4.31 -1.82
CA SER A 40 8.64 -5.02 -3.06
C SER A 40 9.64 -6.16 -2.84
N ASP A 41 9.60 -7.17 -3.74
CA ASP A 41 10.60 -8.25 -3.75
C ASP A 41 11.96 -7.83 -4.35
N VAL A 42 12.12 -6.57 -4.76
CA VAL A 42 13.35 -6.07 -5.38
C VAL A 42 14.48 -6.00 -4.36
N ASP A 43 14.20 -5.49 -3.17
CA ASP A 43 15.12 -5.56 -2.03
C ASP A 43 14.41 -6.17 -0.83
N LYS A 44 14.53 -7.47 -0.67
CA LYS A 44 13.86 -8.23 0.40
C LYS A 44 14.28 -7.83 1.81
N ARG A 45 15.43 -7.16 1.95
CA ARG A 45 15.91 -6.67 3.24
C ARG A 45 14.93 -5.68 3.86
N ASN A 46 14.28 -4.83 3.03
CA ASN A 46 13.27 -3.88 3.47
C ASN A 46 12.12 -4.57 4.21
N LEU A 47 11.57 -5.64 3.65
CA LEU A 47 10.51 -6.42 4.27
C LEU A 47 10.96 -7.06 5.60
N LEU A 48 12.19 -7.60 5.66
CA LEU A 48 12.70 -8.23 6.87
C LEU A 48 12.87 -7.22 8.01
N VAL A 49 13.40 -6.03 7.71
CA VAL A 49 13.52 -4.94 8.67
C VAL A 49 12.14 -4.49 9.16
N PHE A 50 11.17 -4.31 8.25
CA PHE A 50 9.81 -3.94 8.62
C PHE A 50 9.14 -4.96 9.54
N LYS A 51 9.28 -6.26 9.27
CA LYS A 51 8.81 -7.35 10.15
C LYS A 51 9.38 -7.27 11.56
N ALA A 52 10.66 -6.97 11.68
CA ALA A 52 11.29 -6.79 12.99
C ALA A 52 10.69 -5.59 13.74
N MET A 53 10.43 -4.47 13.03
CA MET A 53 9.78 -3.29 13.61
C MET A 53 8.34 -3.56 14.04
N GLU A 54 7.57 -4.31 13.26
CA GLU A 54 6.21 -4.76 13.65
C GLU A 54 6.26 -5.64 14.91
N ALA A 55 7.20 -6.58 14.97
CA ALA A 55 7.38 -7.43 16.15
C ALA A 55 7.72 -6.63 17.40
N ILE A 56 8.60 -5.62 17.32
CA ILE A 56 8.94 -4.72 18.42
C ILE A 56 7.70 -3.95 18.87
N SER A 57 6.96 -3.36 17.94
CA SER A 57 5.76 -2.57 18.21
C SER A 57 4.66 -3.40 18.88
N SER A 58 4.48 -4.66 18.49
CA SER A 58 3.48 -5.56 19.06
C SER A 58 3.73 -5.85 20.56
N HIS A 59 4.96 -5.66 21.04
CA HIS A 59 5.35 -5.78 22.44
C HIS A 59 5.54 -4.42 23.13
N ASN A 60 5.07 -3.32 22.52
CA ASN A 60 5.26 -1.95 23.00
C ASN A 60 6.73 -1.58 23.19
N GLY A 61 7.63 -2.17 22.42
CA GLY A 61 9.06 -1.85 22.43
C GLY A 61 9.35 -0.57 21.67
N ASN A 62 10.48 0.06 21.99
CA ASN A 62 10.99 1.22 21.28
C ASN A 62 11.74 0.77 20.01
N ILE A 63 11.49 1.42 18.89
CA ILE A 63 12.14 1.12 17.60
C ILE A 63 13.38 1.99 17.49
N ASP A 64 14.54 1.35 17.52
CA ASP A 64 15.85 1.93 17.26
C ASP A 64 16.78 0.88 16.62
N VAL A 65 17.95 1.30 16.16
CA VAL A 65 18.89 0.40 15.45
C VAL A 65 19.25 -0.84 16.29
N GLN A 66 19.46 -0.66 17.61
CA GLN A 66 19.88 -1.75 18.47
C GLN A 66 18.74 -2.76 18.69
N THR A 67 17.54 -2.28 19.00
CA THR A 67 16.36 -3.13 19.23
C THR A 67 15.94 -3.87 17.96
N VAL A 68 16.06 -3.23 16.78
CA VAL A 68 15.81 -3.88 15.48
C VAL A 68 16.87 -4.94 15.20
N ALA A 69 18.16 -4.67 15.42
CA ALA A 69 19.23 -5.65 15.23
C ALA A 69 19.05 -6.87 16.15
N ASP A 70 18.72 -6.65 17.43
CA ASP A 70 18.49 -7.73 18.39
C ASP A 70 17.26 -8.56 18.01
N THR A 71 16.18 -7.91 17.52
CA THR A 71 14.97 -8.59 17.07
C THR A 71 15.24 -9.41 15.81
N LEU A 72 15.97 -8.87 14.84
CA LEU A 72 16.39 -9.61 13.65
C LEU A 72 17.22 -10.86 14.00
N ASN A 73 18.13 -10.75 14.98
CA ASN A 73 18.89 -11.90 15.48
C ASN A 73 17.97 -12.95 16.12
N ASN A 74 17.02 -12.55 16.95
CA ASN A 74 16.07 -13.45 17.59
C ASN A 74 15.18 -14.18 16.56
N LEU A 75 14.81 -13.49 15.49
CA LEU A 75 14.05 -14.04 14.36
C LEU A 75 14.91 -14.82 13.36
N LYS A 76 16.24 -14.88 13.55
CA LYS A 76 17.22 -15.51 12.66
C LYS A 76 17.21 -14.92 11.24
N MET A 77 16.95 -13.63 11.12
CA MET A 77 16.87 -12.88 9.88
C MET A 77 17.99 -11.83 9.74
N TYR A 78 18.90 -11.74 10.71
CA TYR A 78 19.89 -10.67 10.79
C TYR A 78 20.80 -10.59 9.56
N ASP A 79 21.36 -11.72 9.14
CA ASP A 79 22.26 -11.78 8.00
C ASP A 79 21.51 -11.54 6.69
N ASP A 80 20.31 -12.11 6.54
CA ASP A 80 19.46 -11.93 5.38
C ASP A 80 18.94 -10.47 5.25
N ALA A 81 18.79 -9.77 6.36
CA ALA A 81 18.44 -8.35 6.42
C ALA A 81 19.63 -7.42 6.15
N GLY A 82 20.85 -7.95 6.00
CA GLY A 82 22.06 -7.18 5.74
C GLY A 82 22.75 -6.62 7.01
N GLY A 83 22.32 -7.07 8.20
CA GLY A 83 22.97 -6.74 9.46
C GLY A 83 22.98 -5.26 9.83
N SER A 84 23.89 -4.88 10.69
CA SER A 84 24.06 -3.49 11.15
C SER A 84 24.40 -2.53 10.00
N ASP A 85 25.12 -2.99 9.00
CA ASP A 85 25.54 -2.15 7.89
C ASP A 85 24.33 -1.65 7.11
N TYR A 86 23.36 -2.52 6.87
CA TYR A 86 22.11 -2.12 6.18
C TYR A 86 21.25 -1.19 7.04
N LEU A 87 21.14 -1.41 8.34
CA LEU A 87 20.42 -0.50 9.24
C LEU A 87 21.05 0.90 9.25
N MET A 88 22.38 0.98 9.19
CA MET A 88 23.07 2.27 9.06
C MET A 88 22.87 2.90 7.67
N GLU A 89 22.81 2.09 6.59
CA GLU A 89 22.47 2.58 5.24
C GLU A 89 21.06 3.20 5.21
N LEU A 90 20.08 2.59 5.88
CA LEU A 90 18.72 3.13 6.00
C LEU A 90 18.70 4.51 6.68
N LEU A 91 19.45 4.67 7.78
CA LEU A 91 19.56 5.97 8.45
C LEU A 91 20.20 7.03 7.54
N GLN A 92 21.25 6.65 6.78
CA GLN A 92 21.93 7.59 5.88
C GLN A 92 21.11 7.97 4.65
N SER A 93 20.22 7.08 4.19
CA SER A 93 19.34 7.37 3.06
C SER A 93 18.20 8.34 3.39
N THR A 94 17.95 8.57 4.68
CA THR A 94 16.85 9.40 5.16
C THR A 94 17.36 10.76 5.63
N ILE A 95 16.94 11.83 4.94
CA ILE A 95 17.36 13.20 5.28
C ILE A 95 16.56 13.74 6.46
N SER A 96 15.24 13.50 6.47
CA SER A 96 14.33 13.91 7.54
C SER A 96 13.15 12.96 7.64
N PRO A 97 12.70 12.60 8.87
CA PRO A 97 11.50 11.81 9.07
C PRO A 97 10.20 12.57 8.76
N ASP A 98 10.23 13.91 8.62
CA ASP A 98 9.04 14.76 8.42
C ASP A 98 8.24 14.42 7.16
N ASN A 99 8.90 13.84 6.15
CA ASN A 99 8.28 13.51 4.87
C ASN A 99 7.71 12.09 4.80
N ILE A 100 7.56 11.41 5.94
CA ILE A 100 7.16 10.00 5.95
C ILE A 100 5.85 9.74 5.24
N ASP A 101 4.84 10.60 5.40
CA ASP A 101 3.54 10.45 4.74
C ASP A 101 3.66 10.44 3.20
N HIS A 102 4.58 11.25 2.67
CA HIS A 102 4.86 11.28 1.23
C HIS A 102 5.45 9.95 0.74
N TYR A 103 6.44 9.40 1.46
CA TYR A 103 7.05 8.12 1.11
C TYR A 103 6.08 6.96 1.28
N ILE A 104 5.27 6.96 2.34
CA ILE A 104 4.18 5.99 2.56
C ILE A 104 3.22 5.98 1.35
N LYS A 105 2.81 7.15 0.89
CA LYS A 105 1.94 7.27 -0.29
C LYS A 105 2.58 6.67 -1.53
N ILE A 106 3.87 6.97 -1.79
CA ILE A 106 4.58 6.43 -2.95
C ILE A 106 4.60 4.91 -2.92
N ILE A 107 5.01 4.29 -1.80
CA ILE A 107 5.12 2.83 -1.74
C ILE A 107 3.76 2.14 -1.80
N LYS A 108 2.71 2.73 -1.22
CA LYS A 108 1.32 2.25 -1.34
C LYS A 108 0.83 2.29 -2.80
N ASP A 109 1.05 3.40 -3.50
CA ASP A 109 0.66 3.52 -4.91
C ASP A 109 1.38 2.47 -5.78
N GLN A 110 2.67 2.19 -5.52
CA GLN A 110 3.42 1.13 -6.20
C GLN A 110 2.89 -0.26 -5.86
N ALA A 111 2.52 -0.51 -4.60
CA ALA A 111 1.97 -1.79 -4.17
C ALA A 111 0.61 -2.08 -4.82
N VAL A 112 -0.28 -1.09 -4.86
CA VAL A 112 -1.59 -1.23 -5.54
C VAL A 112 -1.40 -1.50 -7.03
N LEU A 113 -0.51 -0.76 -7.70
CA LEU A 113 -0.24 -0.97 -9.12
C LEU A 113 0.38 -2.36 -9.37
N ARG A 114 1.27 -2.80 -8.49
CA ARG A 114 1.87 -4.16 -8.53
C ARG A 114 0.80 -5.24 -8.39
N ALA A 115 -0.07 -5.13 -7.38
CA ALA A 115 -1.17 -6.06 -7.16
C ALA A 115 -2.13 -6.11 -8.36
N TYR A 116 -2.44 -4.94 -8.95
CA TYR A 116 -3.30 -4.85 -10.13
C TYR A 116 -2.68 -5.56 -11.35
N LEU A 117 -1.39 -5.37 -11.61
CA LEU A 117 -0.70 -6.04 -12.71
C LEU A 117 -0.58 -7.56 -12.50
N ILE A 118 -0.35 -8.01 -11.27
CA ILE A 118 -0.36 -9.44 -10.92
C ILE A 118 -1.75 -10.04 -11.18
N GLN A 119 -2.82 -9.35 -10.80
CA GLN A 119 -4.19 -9.83 -11.02
C GLN A 119 -4.54 -9.89 -12.52
N LEU A 120 -4.12 -8.88 -13.31
CA LEU A 120 -4.29 -8.93 -14.76
C LEU A 120 -3.58 -10.14 -15.38
N GLN A 121 -2.37 -10.44 -14.93
CA GLN A 121 -1.64 -11.62 -15.40
C GLN A 121 -2.36 -12.91 -15.01
N ALA A 122 -2.89 -13.00 -13.79
CA ALA A 122 -3.65 -14.16 -13.32
C ALA A 122 -4.94 -14.39 -14.14
N ILE A 123 -5.64 -13.32 -14.53
CA ILE A 123 -6.80 -13.38 -15.42
C ILE A 123 -6.40 -13.91 -16.80
N GLN A 124 -5.29 -13.41 -17.38
CA GLN A 124 -4.79 -13.88 -18.67
C GLN A 124 -4.38 -15.36 -18.62
N ASP A 125 -3.70 -15.77 -17.55
CA ASP A 125 -3.26 -17.15 -17.37
C ASP A 125 -4.46 -18.11 -17.19
N SER A 126 -5.48 -17.68 -16.47
CA SER A 126 -6.73 -18.45 -16.31
C SER A 126 -7.43 -18.69 -17.65
N TYR A 127 -7.51 -17.67 -18.49
CA TYR A 127 -8.04 -17.78 -19.84
C TYR A 127 -7.19 -18.74 -20.71
N ALA A 128 -5.87 -18.60 -20.68
CA ALA A 128 -4.95 -19.41 -21.47
C ALA A 128 -4.99 -20.90 -21.10
N GLN A 129 -5.30 -21.22 -19.84
CA GLN A 129 -5.46 -22.58 -19.33
C GLN A 129 -6.84 -23.20 -19.63
N GLY A 130 -7.75 -22.42 -20.23
CA GLY A 130 -9.13 -22.87 -20.51
C GLY A 130 -10.03 -22.90 -19.26
N ASN A 131 -9.65 -22.23 -18.18
CA ASN A 131 -10.42 -22.15 -16.94
C ASN A 131 -11.54 -21.09 -17.02
N VAL A 132 -12.39 -21.20 -18.07
CA VAL A 132 -13.52 -20.29 -18.31
C VAL A 132 -14.78 -21.13 -18.55
N PRO A 133 -15.34 -21.76 -17.50
CA PRO A 133 -16.53 -22.61 -17.65
C PRO A 133 -17.78 -21.81 -18.00
N ASP A 134 -17.91 -20.57 -17.49
CA ASP A 134 -18.97 -19.61 -17.81
C ASP A 134 -18.37 -18.23 -18.01
N ILE A 135 -18.77 -17.57 -19.09
CA ILE A 135 -18.25 -16.25 -19.46
C ILE A 135 -18.75 -15.19 -18.48
N GLY A 136 -20.01 -15.25 -18.06
CA GLY A 136 -20.61 -14.30 -17.15
C GLY A 136 -19.93 -14.31 -15.79
N ASP A 137 -19.75 -15.49 -15.22
CA ASP A 137 -19.06 -15.69 -13.94
C ASP A 137 -17.60 -15.26 -14.01
N PHE A 138 -16.89 -15.60 -15.08
CA PHE A 138 -15.51 -15.21 -15.28
C PHE A 138 -15.34 -13.68 -15.33
N LEU A 139 -16.19 -12.99 -16.09
CA LEU A 139 -16.16 -11.51 -16.20
C LEU A 139 -16.54 -10.85 -14.88
N ALA A 140 -17.59 -11.33 -14.20
CA ALA A 140 -18.03 -10.80 -12.93
C ALA A 140 -16.93 -10.91 -11.86
N LYS A 141 -16.33 -12.09 -11.75
CA LYS A 141 -15.22 -12.35 -10.81
C LYS A 141 -14.01 -11.48 -11.12
N SER A 142 -13.57 -11.45 -12.38
CA SER A 142 -12.41 -10.66 -12.80
C SER A 142 -12.59 -9.18 -12.50
N THR A 143 -13.79 -8.64 -12.75
CA THR A 143 -14.12 -7.24 -12.47
C THR A 143 -14.13 -6.97 -10.97
N SER A 144 -14.74 -7.86 -10.18
CA SER A 144 -14.79 -7.74 -8.72
C SER A 144 -13.39 -7.72 -8.10
N ASP A 145 -12.51 -8.65 -8.51
CA ASP A 145 -11.14 -8.76 -8.01
C ASP A 145 -10.33 -7.47 -8.30
N LEU A 146 -10.46 -6.92 -9.51
CA LEU A 146 -9.80 -5.67 -9.88
C LEU A 146 -10.36 -4.45 -9.13
N GLN A 147 -11.66 -4.41 -8.88
CA GLN A 147 -12.29 -3.35 -8.09
C GLN A 147 -11.86 -3.39 -6.63
N GLU A 148 -11.74 -4.59 -6.05
CA GLU A 148 -11.24 -4.76 -4.69
C GLU A 148 -9.82 -4.17 -4.54
N ILE A 149 -8.91 -4.49 -5.47
CA ILE A 149 -7.55 -3.95 -5.47
C ILE A 149 -7.56 -2.42 -5.61
N ALA A 150 -8.36 -1.89 -6.53
CA ALA A 150 -8.46 -0.45 -6.74
C ALA A 150 -9.01 0.30 -5.52
N SER A 151 -9.94 -0.31 -4.79
CA SER A 151 -10.53 0.27 -3.58
C SER A 151 -9.54 0.41 -2.43
N LYS A 152 -8.52 -0.47 -2.33
CA LYS A 152 -7.46 -0.41 -1.31
C LYS A 152 -6.66 0.90 -1.37
N ARG A 153 -6.60 1.56 -2.53
CA ARG A 153 -5.99 2.88 -2.67
C ARG A 153 -6.76 3.97 -1.92
N SER A 154 -8.08 3.91 -1.94
CA SER A 154 -8.94 4.96 -1.35
C SER A 154 -9.16 4.81 0.15
N VAL A 155 -8.94 3.64 0.72
CA VAL A 155 -9.11 3.39 2.19
C VAL A 155 -8.01 4.09 3.01
N GLY A 156 -6.89 4.48 2.40
CA GLY A 156 -5.81 5.23 3.06
C GLY A 156 -5.95 6.76 3.01
N GLU A 157 -6.85 7.29 2.19
CA GLU A 157 -7.18 8.70 2.20
C GLU A 157 -8.34 8.95 3.18
N PHE A 158 -8.02 9.22 4.44
CA PHE A 158 -8.95 9.90 5.34
C PHE A 158 -9.21 11.28 4.71
N LYS A 159 -10.25 11.37 3.89
CA LYS A 159 -10.76 12.69 3.50
C LYS A 159 -11.19 13.36 4.79
N GLY A 160 -10.48 14.41 5.19
CA GLY A 160 -10.84 15.17 6.37
C GLY A 160 -12.32 15.55 6.27
N ALA A 161 -13.03 15.64 7.39
CA ALA A 161 -14.47 15.97 7.41
C ALA A 161 -14.80 17.21 6.53
N LYS A 162 -13.83 18.10 6.35
CA LYS A 162 -13.92 19.29 5.49
C LYS A 162 -13.90 18.96 3.98
N GLU A 163 -13.19 17.91 3.56
CA GLU A 163 -13.17 17.46 2.15
C GLU A 163 -14.43 16.65 1.82
N ILE A 164 -14.91 15.86 2.77
CA ILE A 164 -16.19 15.14 2.64
C ILE A 164 -17.33 16.16 2.53
N ALA A 165 -17.34 17.19 3.38
CA ALA A 165 -18.35 18.25 3.33
C ALA A 165 -18.33 18.98 1.98
N ARG A 166 -17.17 19.34 1.44
CA ARG A 166 -17.04 19.97 0.12
C ARG A 166 -17.51 19.04 -1.02
N ALA A 167 -17.13 17.76 -0.98
CA ALA A 167 -17.56 16.79 -1.99
C ALA A 167 -19.09 16.62 -2.00
N VAL A 168 -19.72 16.64 -0.81
CA VAL A 168 -21.17 16.60 -0.68
C VAL A 168 -21.82 17.91 -1.17
N GLU A 169 -21.25 19.08 -0.84
CA GLU A 169 -21.71 20.38 -1.37
C GLU A 169 -21.64 20.44 -2.90
N ASP A 170 -20.52 20.00 -3.49
CA ASP A 170 -20.35 19.94 -4.95
C ASP A 170 -21.35 18.97 -5.61
N GLN A 171 -21.64 17.86 -4.96
CA GLN A 171 -22.64 16.90 -5.44
C GLN A 171 -24.06 17.48 -5.40
N ILE A 172 -24.43 18.11 -4.30
CA ILE A 172 -25.71 18.79 -4.13
C ILE A 172 -25.86 19.93 -5.16
N GLN A 173 -24.80 20.72 -5.42
CA GLN A 173 -24.82 21.77 -6.42
C GLN A 173 -24.97 21.22 -7.84
N LYS A 174 -24.32 20.10 -8.16
CA LYS A 174 -24.48 19.43 -9.47
C LYS A 174 -25.90 18.88 -9.65
N GLU A 175 -26.48 18.29 -8.61
CA GLU A 175 -27.85 17.79 -8.65
C GLU A 175 -28.89 18.93 -8.70
N ALA A 176 -28.65 20.04 -8.00
CA ALA A 176 -29.49 21.22 -8.04
C ALA A 176 -29.42 22.00 -9.37
N SER A 177 -28.29 21.89 -10.09
CA SER A 177 -28.10 22.52 -11.42
C SER A 177 -28.48 21.61 -12.59
N SER A 178 -28.76 20.32 -12.36
CA SER A 178 -29.28 19.40 -13.35
C SER A 178 -30.80 19.66 -13.51
N ASP A 179 -31.25 19.85 -14.75
CA ASP A 179 -32.65 20.13 -15.12
C ASP A 179 -33.61 18.95 -14.83
N ASN A 180 -33.15 17.94 -14.11
CA ASN A 180 -33.91 16.76 -13.68
C ASN A 180 -34.59 17.06 -12.34
N LYS A 181 -35.80 17.60 -12.44
CA LYS A 181 -36.65 17.91 -11.27
C LYS A 181 -36.90 16.67 -10.40
N GLY A 182 -36.01 16.41 -9.43
CA GLY A 182 -36.31 15.58 -8.25
C GLY A 182 -36.32 14.07 -8.45
N LEU A 183 -35.90 13.52 -9.56
CA LEU A 183 -35.78 12.08 -9.79
C LEU A 183 -34.31 11.64 -9.67
N THR A 184 -33.96 11.04 -8.56
CA THR A 184 -32.65 10.43 -8.30
C THR A 184 -32.58 8.96 -8.73
N GLY A 185 -33.23 8.61 -9.84
CA GLY A 185 -33.30 7.25 -10.37
C GLY A 185 -33.34 7.21 -11.89
N ILE A 186 -33.17 6.03 -12.45
CA ILE A 186 -33.34 5.78 -13.87
C ILE A 186 -34.83 5.94 -14.20
N ASP A 187 -35.16 6.85 -15.13
CA ASP A 187 -36.53 7.00 -15.67
C ASP A 187 -36.94 5.68 -16.33
N THR A 188 -37.93 5.00 -15.77
CA THR A 188 -38.43 3.73 -16.27
C THR A 188 -39.49 3.90 -17.36
N GLY A 189 -39.80 5.15 -17.77
CA GLY A 189 -40.67 5.43 -18.92
C GLY A 189 -42.16 5.12 -18.71
N TYR A 190 -42.66 5.10 -17.45
CA TYR A 190 -44.06 4.99 -17.12
C TYR A 190 -44.59 6.31 -16.58
#